data_6adf3a438849aec1c21bee62a8a1228d
#
_entry.id   6adf3a438849aec1c21bee62a8a1228d
#
_cell.length_a   1.000
_cell.length_b   1.000
_cell.length_c   1.000
_cell.angle_alpha   90.00
_cell.angle_beta   90.00
_cell.angle_gamma   90.00
#
_symmetry.space_group_name_H-M   'P 1'
#
loop_
_entity.id
_entity.type
_entity.pdbx_description
1 polymer ?
#
loop_
_entity_poly.entity_id
_entity_poly.type
_entity_poly.pdbx_seq_one_letter_code
_entity_poly.pdbx_strand_id
1 'polypeptide(L)'
;MDMQKLKDTRAWIREELDRCTSFWLKNGMDRKHGGVYTCLDRTGKVYSTDKSVWMQGRCAWTFSWLCHLYGKRPEWMDAARSCLDFMESYCLNEQAEKRMYFTVTEDGKPLRQRRYFYSETFYSMANAEFYALTGYPEALERARRAYKTYWDLWHGAKDPTGLGPKGIPETRSGRTFGNPMICLNMSLIMLRCDPERREKYLGCAKECVEHIFKYHYHPELGALLENVGPNGEARLDFTEGRILNPGHAIEGVWFLLEYAREVGDTSLVAKAEQIFNWSFDAGWDEEYGGLLYFTDVCGLPPEAYEHDMKLWWPHNEILIASLMLYRDTGKEEYLDKFYMTLEYCQKVFSDPVYGEWYGYLRRDGEPTMPSTKGSTFKGPFHLPRMLSMVDVMLGELIGE
;
A
#
# COMPACT_ATOMS: atom_id res chain seq x y z
N MET A 1 22.69 2.73 -19.61
CA MET A 1 21.78 3.71 -18.93
C MET A 1 21.76 5.03 -19.68
N ASP A 2 20.61 5.52 -20.15
CA ASP A 2 20.42 6.80 -20.84
C ASP A 2 20.10 7.90 -19.83
N MET A 3 21.06 8.78 -19.55
CA MET A 3 20.96 9.87 -18.58
C MET A 3 19.88 10.89 -18.95
N GLN A 4 19.67 11.16 -20.26
CA GLN A 4 18.63 12.10 -20.68
C GLN A 4 17.25 11.51 -20.45
N LYS A 5 17.05 10.22 -20.78
CA LYS A 5 15.79 9.52 -20.52
C LYS A 5 15.44 9.53 -19.01
N LEU A 6 16.43 9.33 -18.13
CA LEU A 6 16.21 9.41 -16.67
C LEU A 6 15.75 10.80 -16.22
N LYS A 7 16.40 11.87 -16.74
CA LYS A 7 16.02 13.26 -16.41
C LYS A 7 14.62 13.61 -16.91
N ASP A 8 14.29 13.25 -18.14
CA ASP A 8 12.97 13.49 -18.72
C ASP A 8 11.89 12.71 -17.96
N THR A 9 12.18 11.47 -17.56
CA THR A 9 11.30 10.65 -16.73
C THR A 9 11.07 11.31 -15.37
N ARG A 10 12.13 11.77 -14.71
CA ARG A 10 12.01 12.45 -13.41
C ARG A 10 11.19 13.74 -13.50
N ALA A 11 11.37 14.51 -14.56
CA ALA A 11 10.58 15.72 -14.80
C ALA A 11 9.09 15.39 -14.91
N TRP A 12 8.72 14.35 -15.69
CA TRP A 12 7.35 13.87 -15.81
C TRP A 12 6.79 13.37 -14.46
N ILE A 13 7.57 12.61 -13.68
CA ILE A 13 7.17 12.11 -12.35
C ILE A 13 6.82 13.28 -11.40
N ARG A 14 7.61 14.35 -11.40
CA ARG A 14 7.37 15.55 -10.59
C ARG A 14 6.09 16.30 -11.01
N GLU A 15 5.90 16.46 -12.31
CA GLU A 15 4.68 17.08 -12.83
C GLU A 15 3.43 16.25 -12.44
N GLU A 16 3.50 14.92 -12.56
CA GLU A 16 2.40 14.04 -12.21
C GLU A 16 2.12 14.04 -10.70
N LEU A 17 3.16 14.15 -9.86
CA LEU A 17 3.01 14.32 -8.41
C LEU A 17 2.28 15.62 -8.06
N ASP A 18 2.64 16.73 -8.69
CA ASP A 18 1.97 18.01 -8.47
C ASP A 18 0.50 17.95 -8.94
N ARG A 19 0.21 17.30 -10.06
CA ARG A 19 -1.16 17.11 -10.58
C ARG A 19 -1.98 16.23 -9.64
N CYS A 20 -1.42 15.11 -9.17
CA CYS A 20 -2.08 14.20 -8.23
C CYS A 20 -2.40 14.89 -6.91
N THR A 21 -1.41 15.53 -6.29
CA THR A 21 -1.61 16.21 -5.00
C THR A 21 -2.60 17.37 -5.10
N SER A 22 -2.53 18.16 -6.18
CA SER A 22 -3.46 19.26 -6.45
C SER A 22 -4.89 18.75 -6.61
N PHE A 23 -5.10 17.62 -7.29
CA PHE A 23 -6.42 17.01 -7.44
C PHE A 23 -7.04 16.69 -6.07
N TRP A 24 -6.31 16.05 -5.18
CA TRP A 24 -6.81 15.67 -3.86
C TRP A 24 -7.04 16.87 -2.93
N LEU A 25 -6.13 17.84 -2.92
CA LEU A 25 -6.29 19.05 -2.12
C LEU A 25 -7.51 19.90 -2.56
N LYS A 26 -7.77 19.95 -3.86
CA LYS A 26 -8.90 20.70 -4.42
C LYS A 26 -10.23 20.01 -4.21
N ASN A 27 -10.31 18.71 -4.48
CA ASN A 27 -11.56 17.98 -4.62
C ASN A 27 -11.89 17.07 -3.41
N GLY A 28 -10.85 16.56 -2.72
CA GLY A 28 -11.03 15.55 -1.68
C GLY A 28 -11.22 16.12 -0.27
N MET A 29 -10.63 17.26 0.06
CA MET A 29 -10.63 17.75 1.44
C MET A 29 -12.01 18.22 1.89
N ASP A 30 -12.54 17.62 2.97
CA ASP A 30 -13.79 18.08 3.61
C ASP A 30 -13.51 19.28 4.52
N ARG A 31 -13.90 20.46 4.05
CA ARG A 31 -13.72 21.73 4.79
C ARG A 31 -14.76 21.97 5.88
N LYS A 32 -15.84 21.14 5.92
CA LYS A 32 -16.93 21.29 6.89
C LYS A 32 -16.73 20.41 8.12
N HIS A 33 -16.42 19.13 7.89
CA HIS A 33 -16.32 18.14 8.98
C HIS A 33 -14.88 17.67 9.23
N GLY A 34 -13.93 18.06 8.38
CA GLY A 34 -12.55 17.57 8.43
C GLY A 34 -12.35 16.24 7.73
N GLY A 35 -11.08 15.87 7.54
CA GLY A 35 -10.71 14.66 6.83
C GLY A 35 -10.85 14.77 5.31
N VAL A 36 -10.88 13.62 4.63
CA VAL A 36 -10.89 13.53 3.17
C VAL A 36 -12.03 12.68 2.65
N TYR A 37 -12.73 13.15 1.61
CA TYR A 37 -13.60 12.34 0.77
C TYR A 37 -12.75 11.62 -0.27
N THR A 38 -12.95 10.33 -0.43
CA THR A 38 -12.23 9.56 -1.46
C THR A 38 -13.11 9.00 -2.56
N CYS A 39 -14.42 8.98 -2.36
CA CYS A 39 -15.35 8.58 -3.41
C CYS A 39 -15.55 9.72 -4.41
N LEU A 40 -14.58 9.88 -5.33
CA LEU A 40 -14.55 10.94 -6.34
C LEU A 40 -14.69 10.36 -7.75
N ASP A 41 -15.59 10.96 -8.56
CA ASP A 41 -15.68 10.63 -9.96
C ASP A 41 -14.48 11.17 -10.77
N ARG A 42 -14.48 10.95 -12.08
CA ARG A 42 -13.38 11.39 -12.96
C ARG A 42 -13.11 12.90 -12.86
N THR A 43 -14.13 13.71 -12.64
CA THR A 43 -14.00 15.17 -12.57
C THR A 43 -13.60 15.71 -11.21
N GLY A 44 -13.57 14.83 -10.19
CA GLY A 44 -13.33 15.18 -8.79
C GLY A 44 -14.62 15.49 -8.01
N LYS A 45 -15.81 15.25 -8.59
CA LYS A 45 -17.05 15.40 -7.85
C LYS A 45 -17.27 14.24 -6.88
N VAL A 46 -17.61 14.57 -5.65
CA VAL A 46 -17.96 13.58 -4.62
C VAL A 46 -19.24 12.85 -4.99
N TYR A 47 -19.20 11.52 -5.10
CA TYR A 47 -20.36 10.67 -5.36
C TYR A 47 -20.85 9.91 -4.13
N SER A 48 -20.02 9.83 -3.06
CA SER A 48 -20.40 9.34 -1.74
C SER A 48 -19.64 10.11 -0.67
N THR A 49 -20.34 10.50 0.40
CA THR A 49 -19.75 11.24 1.51
C THR A 49 -19.27 10.35 2.66
N ASP A 50 -19.52 9.05 2.59
CA ASP A 50 -18.98 8.09 3.56
C ASP A 50 -17.45 8.09 3.53
N LYS A 51 -16.83 8.14 4.70
CA LYS A 51 -15.39 8.22 4.85
C LYS A 51 -14.78 6.87 5.23
N SER A 52 -13.85 6.41 4.41
CA SER A 52 -13.00 5.26 4.72
C SER A 52 -11.92 5.67 5.72
N VAL A 53 -11.85 4.98 6.85
CA VAL A 53 -10.84 5.25 7.88
C VAL A 53 -9.43 4.93 7.37
N TRP A 54 -9.30 3.90 6.53
CA TRP A 54 -8.02 3.60 5.86
C TRP A 54 -7.53 4.79 5.04
N MET A 55 -8.44 5.45 4.32
CA MET A 55 -8.06 6.56 3.45
C MET A 55 -7.75 7.83 4.24
N GLN A 56 -8.36 8.04 5.41
CA GLN A 56 -7.96 9.13 6.30
C GLN A 56 -6.48 8.95 6.72
N GLY A 57 -6.11 7.76 7.21
CA GLY A 57 -4.74 7.45 7.61
C GLY A 57 -3.77 7.55 6.44
N ARG A 58 -4.12 6.98 5.29
CA ARG A 58 -3.31 7.04 4.07
C ARG A 58 -3.08 8.48 3.60
N CYS A 59 -4.11 9.32 3.61
CA CYS A 59 -4.01 10.74 3.26
C CYS A 59 -3.08 11.48 4.21
N ALA A 60 -3.27 11.31 5.51
CA ALA A 60 -2.44 11.96 6.52
C ALA A 60 -0.96 11.53 6.42
N TRP A 61 -0.71 10.24 6.23
CA TRP A 61 0.64 9.73 6.01
C TRP A 61 1.29 10.37 4.77
N THR A 62 0.58 10.36 3.65
CA THR A 62 1.09 10.86 2.37
C THR A 62 1.51 12.32 2.46
N PHE A 63 0.65 13.19 2.96
CA PHE A 63 0.99 14.61 3.04
C PHE A 63 2.07 14.92 4.10
N SER A 64 2.15 14.14 5.17
CA SER A 64 3.27 14.22 6.12
C SER A 64 4.59 13.77 5.48
N TRP A 65 4.57 12.66 4.74
CA TRP A 65 5.71 12.15 3.99
C TRP A 65 6.23 13.12 2.93
N LEU A 66 5.32 13.71 2.15
CA LEU A 66 5.69 14.73 1.16
C LEU A 66 6.31 15.98 1.80
N CYS A 67 5.81 16.39 2.98
CA CYS A 67 6.45 17.46 3.75
C CYS A 67 7.87 17.12 4.21
N HIS A 68 8.15 15.86 4.50
CA HIS A 68 9.50 15.40 4.82
C HIS A 68 10.43 15.51 3.61
N LEU A 69 9.98 15.09 2.43
CA LEU A 69 10.81 15.05 1.23
C LEU A 69 11.01 16.42 0.59
N TYR A 70 9.95 17.24 0.52
CA TYR A 70 9.93 18.46 -0.29
C TYR A 70 9.78 19.75 0.54
N GLY A 71 9.80 19.62 1.88
CA GLY A 71 9.61 20.74 2.79
C GLY A 71 8.14 20.97 3.17
N LYS A 72 7.93 21.63 4.29
CA LYS A 72 6.61 21.88 4.88
C LYS A 72 5.84 22.90 4.04
N ARG A 73 4.79 22.44 3.38
CA ARG A 73 3.80 23.29 2.70
C ARG A 73 2.55 23.39 3.58
N PRO A 74 2.01 24.60 3.83
CA PRO A 74 0.84 24.77 4.72
C PRO A 74 -0.35 23.89 4.33
N GLU A 75 -0.67 23.82 3.04
CA GLU A 75 -1.78 23.04 2.53
C GLU A 75 -1.62 21.52 2.75
N TRP A 76 -0.40 21.00 2.71
CA TRP A 76 -0.10 19.60 3.01
C TRP A 76 -0.18 19.33 4.52
N MET A 77 0.35 20.24 5.32
CA MET A 77 0.26 20.18 6.79
C MET A 77 -1.19 20.20 7.26
N ASP A 78 -2.02 21.07 6.68
CA ASP A 78 -3.43 21.19 7.01
C ASP A 78 -4.22 19.94 6.60
N ALA A 79 -3.93 19.35 5.43
CA ALA A 79 -4.54 18.10 4.97
C ALA A 79 -4.20 16.94 5.90
N ALA A 80 -2.93 16.77 6.27
CA ALA A 80 -2.48 15.73 7.20
C ALA A 80 -3.16 15.89 8.57
N ARG A 81 -3.12 17.08 9.15
CA ARG A 81 -3.73 17.39 10.44
C ARG A 81 -5.23 17.16 10.43
N SER A 82 -5.94 17.66 9.41
CA SER A 82 -7.39 17.49 9.26
C SER A 82 -7.82 16.00 9.29
N CYS A 83 -7.07 15.14 8.60
CA CYS A 83 -7.35 13.70 8.61
C CYS A 83 -7.02 13.06 9.97
N LEU A 84 -5.93 13.45 10.64
CA LEU A 84 -5.58 12.93 11.96
C LEU A 84 -6.58 13.34 13.02
N ASP A 85 -7.00 14.61 13.04
CA ASP A 85 -7.99 15.13 13.98
C ASP A 85 -9.36 14.48 13.76
N PHE A 86 -9.75 14.26 12.51
CA PHE A 86 -10.98 13.54 12.18
C PHE A 86 -10.94 12.10 12.68
N MET A 87 -9.83 11.38 12.47
CA MET A 87 -9.70 10.00 12.95
C MET A 87 -9.76 9.91 14.49
N GLU A 88 -9.07 10.79 15.19
CA GLU A 88 -9.06 10.80 16.65
C GLU A 88 -10.42 11.12 17.23
N SER A 89 -11.18 12.04 16.60
CA SER A 89 -12.48 12.49 17.10
C SER A 89 -13.60 11.49 16.81
N TYR A 90 -13.52 10.72 15.70
CA TYR A 90 -14.71 10.01 15.19
C TYR A 90 -14.46 8.54 14.82
N CYS A 91 -13.21 8.12 14.63
CA CYS A 91 -12.95 6.80 14.05
C CYS A 91 -12.60 5.73 15.10
N LEU A 92 -12.54 6.09 16.38
CA LEU A 92 -12.22 5.18 17.49
C LEU A 92 -13.50 4.62 18.11
N ASN A 93 -13.55 3.30 18.31
CA ASN A 93 -14.61 2.63 19.03
C ASN A 93 -14.25 2.56 20.52
N GLU A 94 -14.71 3.52 21.31
CA GLU A 94 -14.44 3.60 22.75
C GLU A 94 -14.97 2.39 23.53
N GLN A 95 -16.02 1.72 23.03
CA GLN A 95 -16.59 0.52 23.67
C GLN A 95 -15.76 -0.75 23.37
N ALA A 96 -14.85 -0.68 22.42
CA ALA A 96 -13.99 -1.78 21.99
C ALA A 96 -12.50 -1.40 22.11
N GLU A 97 -12.08 -0.85 23.23
CA GLU A 97 -10.70 -0.51 23.56
C GLU A 97 -10.00 0.33 22.45
N LYS A 98 -10.76 1.26 21.87
CA LYS A 98 -10.30 2.12 20.77
C LYS A 98 -9.91 1.37 19.48
N ARG A 99 -10.49 0.16 19.23
CA ARG A 99 -10.44 -0.41 17.88
C ARG A 99 -11.04 0.58 16.88
N MET A 100 -10.48 0.65 15.69
CA MET A 100 -10.92 1.62 14.70
C MET A 100 -12.07 1.08 13.85
N TYR A 101 -13.02 1.95 13.51
CA TYR A 101 -14.02 1.67 12.49
C TYR A 101 -13.36 1.52 11.12
N PHE A 102 -14.07 0.89 10.18
CA PHE A 102 -13.67 0.83 8.78
C PHE A 102 -14.23 1.99 7.96
N THR A 103 -15.52 2.30 8.16
CA THR A 103 -16.18 3.46 7.53
C THR A 103 -17.04 4.19 8.54
N VAL A 104 -17.14 5.50 8.35
CA VAL A 104 -17.99 6.42 9.12
C VAL A 104 -18.72 7.36 8.16
N THR A 105 -19.81 8.00 8.61
CA THR A 105 -20.48 9.08 7.86
C THR A 105 -19.57 10.31 7.74
N GLU A 106 -19.95 11.27 6.91
CA GLU A 106 -19.19 12.53 6.76
C GLU A 106 -19.00 13.28 8.09
N ASP A 107 -20.00 13.22 8.99
CA ASP A 107 -19.99 13.83 10.32
C ASP A 107 -19.47 12.89 11.44
N GLY A 108 -18.91 11.74 11.07
CA GLY A 108 -18.19 10.85 11.99
C GLY A 108 -19.02 9.77 12.70
N LYS A 109 -20.29 9.55 12.32
CA LYS A 109 -21.10 8.46 12.91
C LYS A 109 -20.63 7.10 12.39
N PRO A 110 -20.50 6.07 13.25
CA PRO A 110 -20.07 4.74 12.84
C PRO A 110 -21.00 4.10 11.80
N LEU A 111 -20.42 3.55 10.72
CA LEU A 111 -21.15 2.79 9.71
C LEU A 111 -20.74 1.33 9.69
N ARG A 112 -19.46 1.04 9.74
CA ARG A 112 -18.93 -0.31 9.59
C ARG A 112 -17.74 -0.56 10.49
N GLN A 113 -17.78 -1.67 11.21
CA GLN A 113 -16.66 -2.29 11.90
C GLN A 113 -16.19 -3.50 11.08
N ARG A 114 -14.88 -3.71 10.97
CA ARG A 114 -14.31 -4.91 10.35
C ARG A 114 -13.47 -5.69 11.37
N ARG A 115 -13.40 -7.00 11.16
CA ARG A 115 -12.49 -7.88 11.91
C ARG A 115 -11.01 -7.72 11.49
N TYR A 116 -10.76 -7.14 10.30
CA TYR A 116 -9.42 -6.74 9.90
C TYR A 116 -9.00 -5.48 10.67
N PHE A 117 -7.73 -5.38 10.98
CA PHE A 117 -7.14 -4.30 11.78
C PHE A 117 -6.22 -3.38 10.97
N TYR A 118 -6.47 -3.26 9.68
CA TYR A 118 -5.69 -2.36 8.80
C TYR A 118 -6.00 -0.87 9.02
N SER A 119 -7.14 -0.53 9.65
CA SER A 119 -7.38 0.86 10.06
C SER A 119 -6.35 1.32 11.09
N GLU A 120 -6.03 0.46 12.05
CA GLU A 120 -4.99 0.68 13.05
C GLU A 120 -3.61 0.84 12.41
N THR A 121 -3.32 0.09 11.33
CA THR A 121 -2.06 0.20 10.59
C THR A 121 -1.87 1.60 10.03
N PHE A 122 -2.83 2.08 9.23
CA PHE A 122 -2.71 3.39 8.60
C PHE A 122 -2.79 4.55 9.58
N TYR A 123 -3.52 4.38 10.67
CA TYR A 123 -3.53 5.35 11.77
C TYR A 123 -2.17 5.39 12.48
N SER A 124 -1.53 4.24 12.73
CA SER A 124 -0.19 4.16 13.33
C SER A 124 0.84 4.84 12.44
N MET A 125 0.89 4.46 11.15
CA MET A 125 1.82 5.01 10.17
C MET A 125 1.67 6.54 10.03
N ALA A 126 0.43 7.03 9.93
CA ALA A 126 0.15 8.46 9.77
C ALA A 126 0.60 9.28 10.99
N ASN A 127 0.29 8.81 12.19
CA ASN A 127 0.70 9.48 13.42
C ASN A 127 2.22 9.43 13.62
N ALA A 128 2.87 8.32 13.27
CA ALA A 128 4.34 8.20 13.33
C ALA A 128 5.02 9.21 12.40
N GLU A 129 4.58 9.29 11.15
CA GLU A 129 5.12 10.23 10.15
C GLU A 129 4.88 11.68 10.56
N PHE A 130 3.68 11.99 11.06
CA PHE A 130 3.36 13.33 11.55
C PHE A 130 4.19 13.71 12.79
N TYR A 131 4.45 12.76 13.70
CA TYR A 131 5.37 12.96 14.83
C TYR A 131 6.78 13.27 14.35
N ALA A 132 7.33 12.47 13.45
CA ALA A 132 8.68 12.68 12.92
C ALA A 132 8.82 14.06 12.24
N LEU A 133 7.74 14.55 11.61
CA LEU A 133 7.70 15.86 10.97
C LEU A 133 7.56 17.03 11.94
N THR A 134 6.79 16.87 13.04
CA THR A 134 6.35 17.96 13.90
C THR A 134 6.92 17.93 15.32
N GLY A 135 7.33 16.76 15.80
CA GLY A 135 7.69 16.53 17.20
C GLY A 135 6.48 16.46 18.14
N TYR A 136 5.23 16.36 17.64
CA TYR A 136 4.01 16.35 18.45
C TYR A 136 3.88 15.05 19.25
N PRO A 137 4.07 15.05 20.60
CA PRO A 137 4.23 13.83 21.38
C PRO A 137 3.02 12.91 21.35
N GLU A 138 1.80 13.49 21.35
CA GLU A 138 0.55 12.72 21.36
C GLU A 138 0.39 11.89 20.08
N ALA A 139 0.94 12.36 18.95
CA ALA A 139 0.95 11.58 17.73
C ALA A 139 1.81 10.32 17.88
N LEU A 140 2.97 10.40 18.54
CA LEU A 140 3.78 9.22 18.82
C LEU A 140 3.09 8.23 19.74
N GLU A 141 2.39 8.70 20.77
CA GLU A 141 1.63 7.84 21.66
C GLU A 141 0.49 7.12 20.93
N ARG A 142 -0.22 7.84 20.05
CA ARG A 142 -1.27 7.28 19.18
C ARG A 142 -0.70 6.21 18.23
N ALA A 143 0.44 6.50 17.61
CA ALA A 143 1.13 5.55 16.74
C ALA A 143 1.53 4.27 17.49
N ARG A 144 2.14 4.42 18.66
CA ARG A 144 2.56 3.30 19.52
C ARG A 144 1.38 2.45 19.99
N ARG A 145 0.25 3.08 20.36
CA ARG A 145 -0.97 2.39 20.75
C ARG A 145 -1.52 1.54 19.61
N ALA A 146 -1.72 2.13 18.44
CA ALA A 146 -2.28 1.44 17.29
C ALA A 146 -1.35 0.33 16.77
N TYR A 147 -0.04 0.54 16.78
CA TYR A 147 0.97 -0.48 16.49
C TYR A 147 0.82 -1.69 17.43
N LYS A 148 0.71 -1.42 18.74
CA LYS A 148 0.52 -2.49 19.73
C LYS A 148 -0.79 -3.24 19.51
N THR A 149 -1.88 -2.54 19.24
CA THR A 149 -3.19 -3.17 18.94
C THR A 149 -3.08 -4.10 17.73
N TYR A 150 -2.46 -3.65 16.64
CA TYR A 150 -2.22 -4.50 15.47
C TYR A 150 -1.41 -5.75 15.84
N TRP A 151 -0.28 -5.55 16.51
CA TRP A 151 0.64 -6.62 16.87
C TRP A 151 -0.03 -7.68 17.75
N ASP A 152 -0.73 -7.26 18.78
CA ASP A 152 -1.41 -8.17 19.72
C ASP A 152 -2.50 -8.98 19.00
N LEU A 153 -3.30 -8.34 18.16
CA LEU A 153 -4.38 -9.02 17.42
C LEU A 153 -3.84 -10.02 16.40
N TRP A 154 -2.77 -9.68 15.71
CA TRP A 154 -2.12 -10.61 14.77
C TRP A 154 -1.56 -11.84 15.51
N HIS A 155 -1.11 -11.66 16.75
CA HIS A 155 -0.62 -12.74 17.62
C HIS A 155 -1.70 -13.42 18.45
N GLY A 156 -2.96 -13.25 18.07
CA GLY A 156 -4.08 -14.01 18.63
C GLY A 156 -4.71 -13.43 19.91
N ALA A 157 -4.43 -12.18 20.26
CA ALA A 157 -5.17 -11.52 21.30
C ALA A 157 -6.67 -11.45 20.95
N LYS A 158 -7.53 -11.52 21.98
CA LYS A 158 -8.97 -11.41 21.79
C LYS A 158 -9.33 -10.04 21.24
N ASP A 159 -10.07 -10.04 20.11
CA ASP A 159 -10.61 -8.81 19.55
C ASP A 159 -11.72 -8.23 20.41
N PRO A 160 -11.57 -7.03 20.99
CA PRO A 160 -12.56 -6.41 21.85
C PRO A 160 -13.85 -6.01 21.11
N THR A 161 -13.84 -6.00 19.76
CA THR A 161 -15.09 -5.77 18.99
C THR A 161 -16.06 -6.93 19.05
N GLY A 162 -15.63 -8.11 19.50
CA GLY A 162 -16.42 -9.32 19.50
C GLY A 162 -16.67 -9.95 18.14
N LEU A 163 -16.08 -9.39 17.07
CA LEU A 163 -16.16 -9.96 15.73
C LEU A 163 -15.29 -11.22 15.63
N GLY A 164 -15.91 -12.37 15.38
CA GLY A 164 -15.23 -13.63 15.15
C GLY A 164 -14.54 -13.70 13.76
N PRO A 165 -13.81 -14.79 13.48
CA PRO A 165 -13.17 -15.01 12.18
C PRO A 165 -14.20 -15.07 11.04
N LYS A 166 -13.79 -14.74 9.83
CA LYS A 166 -14.64 -14.80 8.63
C LYS A 166 -14.95 -16.24 8.24
N GLY A 167 -13.95 -17.12 8.33
CA GLY A 167 -14.09 -18.54 8.04
C GLY A 167 -14.31 -19.39 9.29
N ILE A 168 -14.58 -20.65 9.10
CA ILE A 168 -14.69 -21.66 10.16
C ILE A 168 -13.27 -22.25 10.37
N PRO A 169 -12.59 -21.96 11.51
CA PRO A 169 -11.19 -22.38 11.69
C PRO A 169 -10.98 -23.90 11.64
N GLU A 170 -12.00 -24.67 12.02
CA GLU A 170 -11.95 -26.14 12.04
C GLU A 170 -11.87 -26.75 10.63
N THR A 171 -12.35 -26.02 9.61
CA THR A 171 -12.38 -26.50 8.21
C THR A 171 -11.42 -25.71 7.31
N ARG A 172 -11.21 -24.44 7.58
CA ARG A 172 -10.44 -23.51 6.73
C ARG A 172 -9.51 -22.62 7.53
N SER A 173 -8.78 -23.19 8.50
CA SER A 173 -7.69 -22.44 9.14
C SER A 173 -6.55 -22.19 8.17
N GLY A 174 -5.92 -21.05 8.27
CA GLY A 174 -4.80 -20.67 7.41
C GLY A 174 -4.14 -19.37 7.82
N ARG A 175 -3.14 -18.99 7.04
CA ARG A 175 -2.40 -17.74 7.17
C ARG A 175 -2.55 -16.93 5.90
N THR A 176 -2.61 -15.61 6.02
CA THR A 176 -2.64 -14.68 4.89
C THR A 176 -1.35 -13.87 4.82
N PHE A 177 -0.81 -13.70 3.64
CA PHE A 177 0.41 -12.93 3.39
C PHE A 177 0.25 -11.44 3.77
N GLY A 178 -0.94 -10.88 3.56
CA GLY A 178 -1.20 -9.46 3.85
C GLY A 178 -0.87 -9.03 5.27
N ASN A 179 -0.99 -9.92 6.27
CA ASN A 179 -0.68 -9.57 7.66
C ASN A 179 0.82 -9.32 7.92
N PRO A 180 1.75 -10.27 7.68
CA PRO A 180 3.17 -10.01 7.87
C PRO A 180 3.70 -8.94 6.92
N MET A 181 3.17 -8.83 5.68
CA MET A 181 3.55 -7.82 4.71
C MET A 181 3.29 -6.40 5.25
N ILE A 182 2.06 -6.10 5.65
CA ILE A 182 1.73 -4.75 6.12
C ILE A 182 2.36 -4.43 7.48
N CYS A 183 2.54 -5.44 8.33
CA CYS A 183 3.24 -5.28 9.61
C CYS A 183 4.72 -4.97 9.39
N LEU A 184 5.37 -5.58 8.40
CA LEU A 184 6.73 -5.26 8.01
C LEU A 184 6.85 -3.78 7.62
N ASN A 185 6.01 -3.30 6.72
CA ASN A 185 6.02 -1.89 6.31
C ASN A 185 5.77 -0.93 7.50
N MET A 186 4.76 -1.23 8.32
CA MET A 186 4.47 -0.44 9.51
C MET A 186 5.67 -0.43 10.49
N SER A 187 6.35 -1.56 10.65
CA SER A 187 7.52 -1.67 11.52
C SER A 187 8.70 -0.84 11.01
N LEU A 188 8.95 -0.83 9.70
CA LEU A 188 9.98 -0.01 9.07
C LEU A 188 9.70 1.49 9.22
N ILE A 189 8.45 1.91 9.09
CA ILE A 189 8.06 3.30 9.34
C ILE A 189 8.25 3.65 10.82
N MET A 190 7.79 2.81 11.73
CA MET A 190 7.98 3.06 13.18
C MET A 190 9.45 3.08 13.57
N LEU A 191 10.27 2.22 12.99
CA LEU A 191 11.73 2.17 13.23
C LEU A 191 12.40 3.50 12.85
N ARG A 192 11.98 4.11 11.76
CA ARG A 192 12.47 5.42 11.30
C ARG A 192 11.91 6.57 12.14
N CYS A 193 10.63 6.53 12.51
CA CYS A 193 9.95 7.63 13.16
C CYS A 193 10.06 7.63 14.69
N ASP A 194 10.36 6.48 15.32
CA ASP A 194 10.46 6.30 16.78
C ASP A 194 11.79 5.64 17.16
N PRO A 195 12.90 6.38 17.09
CA PRO A 195 14.24 5.84 17.35
C PRO A 195 14.44 5.32 18.77
N GLU A 196 13.65 5.79 19.76
CA GLU A 196 13.73 5.28 21.14
C GLU A 196 13.39 3.79 21.25
N ARG A 197 12.56 3.27 20.34
CA ARG A 197 12.13 1.86 20.32
C ARG A 197 12.62 1.10 19.10
N ARG A 198 13.70 1.57 18.48
CA ARG A 198 14.29 1.00 17.26
C ARG A 198 14.44 -0.51 17.33
N GLU A 199 15.08 -1.03 18.36
CA GLU A 199 15.33 -2.47 18.53
C GLU A 199 14.05 -3.30 18.59
N LYS A 200 13.00 -2.76 19.21
CA LYS A 200 11.69 -3.42 19.23
C LYS A 200 11.12 -3.57 17.82
N TYR A 201 11.11 -2.49 17.04
CA TYR A 201 10.54 -2.51 15.70
C TYR A 201 11.38 -3.34 14.73
N LEU A 202 12.70 -3.34 14.92
CA LEU A 202 13.60 -4.20 14.16
C LEU A 202 13.32 -5.70 14.45
N GLY A 203 13.09 -6.06 15.71
CA GLY A 203 12.70 -7.42 16.11
C GLY A 203 11.36 -7.82 15.50
N CYS A 204 10.35 -6.92 15.51
CA CYS A 204 9.06 -7.17 14.88
C CYS A 204 9.19 -7.33 13.36
N ALA A 205 9.97 -6.47 12.69
CA ALA A 205 10.24 -6.58 11.25
C ALA A 205 10.92 -7.91 10.90
N LYS A 206 11.89 -8.32 11.68
CA LYS A 206 12.55 -9.63 11.55
C LYS A 206 11.56 -10.79 11.62
N GLU A 207 10.66 -10.78 12.59
CA GLU A 207 9.61 -11.80 12.72
C GLU A 207 8.67 -11.83 11.52
N CYS A 208 8.30 -10.67 10.98
CA CYS A 208 7.51 -10.58 9.74
C CYS A 208 8.25 -11.24 8.56
N VAL A 209 9.52 -10.93 8.38
CA VAL A 209 10.36 -11.51 7.31
C VAL A 209 10.50 -13.03 7.47
N GLU A 210 10.78 -13.51 8.68
CA GLU A 210 10.84 -14.94 8.98
C GLU A 210 9.51 -15.65 8.69
N HIS A 211 8.37 -15.00 9.05
CA HIS A 211 7.04 -15.52 8.76
C HIS A 211 6.79 -15.63 7.26
N ILE A 212 7.14 -14.60 6.48
CA ILE A 212 6.97 -14.58 5.02
C ILE A 212 7.72 -15.76 4.40
N PHE A 213 9.01 -15.91 4.70
CA PHE A 213 9.83 -16.97 4.11
C PHE A 213 9.50 -18.37 4.63
N LYS A 214 9.02 -18.50 5.85
CA LYS A 214 8.63 -19.78 6.43
C LYS A 214 7.32 -20.31 5.88
N TYR A 215 6.34 -19.44 5.62
CA TYR A 215 4.97 -19.88 5.35
C TYR A 215 4.48 -19.59 3.93
N HIS A 216 4.93 -18.48 3.32
CA HIS A 216 4.36 -18.01 2.05
C HIS A 216 5.27 -18.18 0.84
N TYR A 217 6.57 -18.35 1.06
CA TYR A 217 7.56 -18.49 0.00
C TYR A 217 7.67 -19.94 -0.45
N HIS A 218 7.21 -20.26 -1.67
CA HIS A 218 7.12 -21.59 -2.25
C HIS A 218 7.95 -21.72 -3.54
N PRO A 219 9.28 -21.90 -3.44
CA PRO A 219 10.15 -21.98 -4.61
C PRO A 219 9.85 -23.18 -5.52
N GLU A 220 9.29 -24.25 -4.97
CA GLU A 220 8.85 -25.43 -5.75
C GLU A 220 7.65 -25.14 -6.66
N LEU A 221 6.88 -24.10 -6.36
CA LEU A 221 5.77 -23.61 -7.18
C LEU A 221 6.16 -22.36 -7.98
N GLY A 222 7.35 -21.80 -7.76
CA GLY A 222 7.74 -20.51 -8.30
C GLY A 222 6.79 -19.38 -7.87
N ALA A 223 6.36 -19.36 -6.62
CA ALA A 223 5.30 -18.44 -6.16
C ALA A 223 5.48 -17.98 -4.71
N LEU A 224 4.99 -16.78 -4.45
CA LEU A 224 4.64 -16.31 -3.12
C LEU A 224 3.12 -16.45 -2.95
N LEU A 225 2.68 -17.40 -2.14
CA LEU A 225 1.27 -17.70 -1.97
C LEU A 225 0.58 -16.68 -1.05
N GLU A 226 -0.57 -16.14 -1.48
CA GLU A 226 -1.37 -15.21 -0.69
C GLU A 226 -1.97 -15.88 0.55
N ASN A 227 -2.48 -17.12 0.38
CA ASN A 227 -3.09 -17.90 1.45
C ASN A 227 -2.45 -19.29 1.54
N VAL A 228 -2.13 -19.72 2.75
CA VAL A 228 -1.52 -21.02 3.02
C VAL A 228 -2.20 -21.68 4.23
N GLY A 229 -2.01 -22.98 4.39
CA GLY A 229 -2.44 -23.67 5.59
C GLY A 229 -1.72 -23.21 6.87
N PRO A 230 -2.15 -23.67 8.04
CA PRO A 230 -1.63 -23.20 9.33
C PRO A 230 -0.11 -23.46 9.53
N ASN A 231 0.45 -24.47 8.86
CA ASN A 231 1.88 -24.77 8.91
C ASN A 231 2.65 -24.28 7.66
N GLY A 232 1.99 -23.52 6.77
CA GLY A 232 2.57 -23.02 5.54
C GLY A 232 2.36 -23.96 4.34
N GLU A 233 1.60 -25.02 4.48
CA GLU A 233 1.31 -25.94 3.37
C GLU A 233 0.49 -25.27 2.27
N ALA A 234 0.90 -25.46 1.02
CA ALA A 234 0.15 -25.01 -0.14
C ALA A 234 -1.17 -25.80 -0.24
N ARG A 235 -2.29 -25.08 -0.31
CA ARG A 235 -3.63 -25.64 -0.37
C ARG A 235 -4.17 -25.52 -1.79
N LEU A 236 -3.67 -26.41 -2.68
CA LEU A 236 -3.99 -26.35 -4.11
C LEU A 236 -5.33 -27.04 -4.47
N ASP A 237 -6.01 -27.61 -3.49
CA ASP A 237 -7.29 -28.30 -3.60
C ASP A 237 -8.50 -27.35 -3.70
N PHE A 238 -8.33 -26.03 -3.46
CA PHE A 238 -9.39 -25.04 -3.57
C PHE A 238 -8.86 -23.66 -4.02
N THR A 239 -9.76 -22.84 -4.55
CA THR A 239 -9.47 -21.57 -5.24
C THR A 239 -8.70 -20.59 -4.37
N GLU A 240 -9.13 -20.38 -3.10
CA GLU A 240 -8.50 -19.41 -2.20
C GLU A 240 -7.02 -19.75 -1.91
N GLY A 241 -6.68 -21.05 -1.85
CA GLY A 241 -5.32 -21.54 -1.64
C GLY A 241 -4.43 -21.46 -2.88
N ARG A 242 -5.02 -21.38 -4.08
CA ARG A 242 -4.29 -21.26 -5.35
C ARG A 242 -4.14 -19.81 -5.83
N ILE A 243 -4.89 -18.89 -5.24
CA ILE A 243 -4.88 -17.49 -5.69
C ILE A 243 -3.51 -16.85 -5.48
N LEU A 244 -3.02 -16.20 -6.51
CA LEU A 244 -1.89 -15.29 -6.47
C LEU A 244 -2.41 -13.86 -6.51
N ASN A 245 -1.81 -13.00 -5.73
CA ASN A 245 -1.96 -11.55 -5.82
C ASN A 245 -0.61 -10.94 -6.21
N PRO A 246 -0.31 -10.84 -7.52
CA PRO A 246 0.97 -10.36 -8.00
C PRO A 246 1.32 -8.97 -7.44
N GLY A 247 0.32 -8.10 -7.30
CA GLY A 247 0.50 -6.77 -6.72
C GLY A 247 0.97 -6.79 -5.26
N HIS A 248 0.35 -7.61 -4.39
CA HIS A 248 0.78 -7.76 -3.00
C HIS A 248 2.19 -8.35 -2.89
N ALA A 249 2.48 -9.38 -3.70
CA ALA A 249 3.79 -10.00 -3.70
C ALA A 249 4.87 -8.98 -4.08
N ILE A 250 4.64 -8.17 -5.12
CA ILE A 250 5.55 -7.12 -5.57
C ILE A 250 5.64 -5.96 -4.54
N GLU A 251 4.55 -5.58 -3.89
CA GLU A 251 4.60 -4.63 -2.76
C GLU A 251 5.48 -5.18 -1.64
N GLY A 252 5.32 -6.46 -1.28
CA GLY A 252 6.16 -7.15 -0.32
C GLY A 252 7.65 -7.17 -0.70
N VAL A 253 7.97 -7.23 -2.00
CA VAL A 253 9.35 -7.21 -2.48
C VAL A 253 10.09 -5.96 -2.04
N TRP A 254 9.54 -4.77 -2.27
CA TRP A 254 10.26 -3.58 -1.89
C TRP A 254 10.29 -3.35 -0.36
N PHE A 255 9.32 -3.85 0.40
CA PHE A 255 9.41 -3.90 1.86
C PHE A 255 10.59 -4.78 2.32
N LEU A 256 10.77 -5.94 1.68
CA LEU A 256 11.90 -6.82 1.93
C LEU A 256 13.24 -6.18 1.56
N LEU A 257 13.31 -5.43 0.46
CA LEU A 257 14.51 -4.69 0.03
C LEU A 257 14.85 -3.57 1.02
N GLU A 258 13.86 -2.82 1.51
CA GLU A 258 14.08 -1.82 2.57
C GLU A 258 14.59 -2.47 3.86
N TYR A 259 13.99 -3.58 4.28
CA TYR A 259 14.47 -4.32 5.43
C TYR A 259 15.89 -4.87 5.22
N ALA A 260 16.18 -5.45 4.06
CA ALA A 260 17.51 -5.97 3.72
C ALA A 260 18.59 -4.88 3.82
N ARG A 261 18.29 -3.67 3.33
CA ARG A 261 19.17 -2.49 3.42
C ARG A 261 19.36 -2.06 4.88
N GLU A 262 18.28 -2.05 5.66
CA GLU A 262 18.30 -1.64 7.07
C GLU A 262 19.21 -2.55 7.93
N VAL A 263 19.19 -3.86 7.66
CA VAL A 263 20.00 -4.85 8.40
C VAL A 263 21.32 -5.23 7.73
N GLY A 264 21.59 -4.74 6.50
CA GLY A 264 22.79 -5.07 5.74
C GLY A 264 22.81 -6.51 5.20
N ASP A 265 21.65 -7.15 5.04
CA ASP A 265 21.56 -8.55 4.57
C ASP A 265 21.30 -8.63 3.06
N THR A 266 22.38 -8.74 2.29
CA THR A 266 22.32 -8.85 0.82
C THR A 266 21.72 -10.18 0.33
N SER A 267 21.65 -11.22 1.17
CA SER A 267 21.04 -12.50 0.79
C SER A 267 19.52 -12.40 0.58
N LEU A 268 18.88 -11.46 1.24
CA LEU A 268 17.46 -11.18 1.07
C LEU A 268 17.14 -10.54 -0.28
N VAL A 269 18.09 -9.80 -0.87
CA VAL A 269 17.91 -9.18 -2.19
C VAL A 269 17.65 -10.26 -3.26
N ALA A 270 18.42 -11.35 -3.25
CA ALA A 270 18.22 -12.44 -4.21
C ALA A 270 16.84 -13.13 -4.07
N LYS A 271 16.35 -13.27 -2.84
CA LYS A 271 15.00 -13.84 -2.59
C LYS A 271 13.90 -12.88 -3.00
N ALA A 272 14.05 -11.58 -2.71
CA ALA A 272 13.12 -10.55 -3.15
C ALA A 272 13.07 -10.48 -4.68
N GLU A 273 14.21 -10.59 -5.36
CA GLU A 273 14.33 -10.68 -6.81
C GLU A 273 13.55 -11.89 -7.38
N GLN A 274 13.67 -13.06 -6.76
CA GLN A 274 12.90 -14.24 -7.17
C GLN A 274 11.39 -14.01 -7.04
N ILE A 275 10.94 -13.45 -5.92
CA ILE A 275 9.52 -13.16 -5.71
C ILE A 275 9.02 -12.17 -6.76
N PHE A 276 9.80 -11.12 -7.05
CA PHE A 276 9.45 -10.15 -8.08
C PHE A 276 9.26 -10.81 -9.45
N ASN A 277 10.24 -11.62 -9.89
CA ASN A 277 10.20 -12.26 -11.20
C ASN A 277 9.00 -13.23 -11.29
N TRP A 278 8.80 -14.11 -10.30
CA TRP A 278 7.64 -15.01 -10.28
C TRP A 278 6.31 -14.26 -10.36
N SER A 279 6.17 -13.18 -9.61
CA SER A 279 4.92 -12.43 -9.54
C SER A 279 4.68 -11.59 -10.78
N PHE A 280 5.75 -11.03 -11.36
CA PHE A 280 5.68 -10.29 -12.60
C PHE A 280 5.29 -11.22 -13.76
N ASP A 281 5.97 -12.35 -13.90
CA ASP A 281 5.73 -13.33 -14.98
C ASP A 281 4.34 -13.97 -14.88
N ALA A 282 3.86 -14.27 -13.65
CA ALA A 282 2.52 -14.81 -13.42
C ALA A 282 1.40 -13.78 -13.64
N GLY A 283 1.68 -12.50 -13.50
CA GLY A 283 0.67 -11.43 -13.52
C GLY A 283 0.65 -10.57 -14.76
N TRP A 284 1.77 -10.44 -15.50
CA TRP A 284 1.82 -9.55 -16.67
C TRP A 284 0.98 -10.09 -17.83
N ASP A 285 0.10 -9.26 -18.37
CA ASP A 285 -0.77 -9.62 -19.49
C ASP A 285 -0.05 -9.36 -20.82
N GLU A 286 0.40 -10.42 -21.47
CA GLU A 286 1.13 -10.37 -22.74
C GLU A 286 0.26 -9.84 -23.92
N GLU A 287 -1.06 -9.93 -23.82
CA GLU A 287 -1.97 -9.50 -24.89
C GLU A 287 -2.25 -7.99 -24.85
N TYR A 288 -2.54 -7.45 -23.66
CA TYR A 288 -2.95 -6.05 -23.47
C TYR A 288 -1.96 -5.21 -22.68
N GLY A 289 -0.94 -5.83 -22.13
CA GLY A 289 -0.02 -5.21 -21.18
C GLY A 289 -0.65 -4.98 -19.80
N GLY A 290 0.18 -4.58 -18.85
CA GLY A 290 -0.22 -4.34 -17.47
C GLY A 290 -0.38 -5.60 -16.63
N LEU A 291 -0.46 -5.42 -15.31
CA LEU A 291 -0.54 -6.52 -14.35
C LEU A 291 -1.99 -6.88 -14.05
N LEU A 292 -2.34 -8.15 -14.19
CA LEU A 292 -3.63 -8.69 -13.75
C LEU A 292 -3.76 -8.59 -12.23
N TYR A 293 -4.99 -8.40 -11.75
CA TYR A 293 -5.21 -8.24 -10.31
C TYR A 293 -4.98 -9.55 -9.56
N PHE A 294 -5.58 -10.64 -10.03
CA PHE A 294 -5.36 -11.97 -9.47
C PHE A 294 -5.08 -13.00 -10.58
N THR A 295 -4.23 -13.98 -10.25
CA THR A 295 -4.01 -15.16 -11.09
C THR A 295 -4.11 -16.42 -10.22
N ASP A 296 -3.98 -17.59 -10.82
CA ASP A 296 -4.04 -18.88 -10.13
C ASP A 296 -2.73 -19.63 -10.36
N VAL A 297 -2.09 -20.13 -9.32
CA VAL A 297 -0.79 -20.81 -9.42
C VAL A 297 -0.83 -22.09 -10.26
N CYS A 298 -2.00 -22.69 -10.43
CA CYS A 298 -2.22 -23.85 -11.28
C CYS A 298 -2.77 -23.50 -12.68
N GLY A 299 -2.90 -22.21 -13.01
CA GLY A 299 -3.47 -21.75 -14.29
C GLY A 299 -4.98 -22.00 -14.42
N LEU A 300 -5.69 -22.20 -13.32
CA LEU A 300 -7.14 -22.36 -13.29
C LEU A 300 -7.83 -21.00 -13.14
N PRO A 301 -9.14 -20.88 -13.46
CA PRO A 301 -9.87 -19.63 -13.27
C PRO A 301 -9.89 -19.20 -11.80
N PRO A 302 -9.48 -17.95 -11.47
CA PRO A 302 -9.73 -17.38 -10.14
C PRO A 302 -11.22 -17.16 -9.89
N GLU A 303 -11.64 -17.22 -8.62
CA GLU A 303 -13.04 -17.01 -8.25
C GLU A 303 -13.46 -15.51 -8.31
N ALA A 304 -12.51 -14.60 -8.10
CA ALA A 304 -12.78 -13.16 -8.10
C ALA A 304 -13.14 -12.66 -9.51
N TYR A 305 -14.31 -12.03 -9.66
CA TYR A 305 -14.76 -11.49 -10.96
C TYR A 305 -13.82 -10.43 -11.52
N GLU A 306 -13.16 -9.68 -10.63
CA GLU A 306 -12.21 -8.62 -10.97
C GLU A 306 -10.78 -9.13 -11.24
N HIS A 307 -10.58 -10.44 -11.33
CA HIS A 307 -9.24 -11.06 -11.44
C HIS A 307 -8.41 -10.56 -12.63
N ASP A 308 -9.07 -10.28 -13.77
CA ASP A 308 -8.40 -9.82 -14.99
C ASP A 308 -8.37 -8.29 -15.15
N MET A 309 -8.89 -7.55 -14.17
CA MET A 309 -8.81 -6.10 -14.16
C MET A 309 -7.38 -5.60 -13.95
N LYS A 310 -7.13 -4.38 -14.43
CA LYS A 310 -5.88 -3.65 -14.19
C LYS A 310 -6.16 -2.54 -13.17
N LEU A 311 -5.52 -2.63 -12.00
CA LEU A 311 -5.65 -1.64 -10.92
C LEU A 311 -4.42 -0.74 -10.88
N TRP A 312 -4.59 0.52 -10.46
CA TRP A 312 -3.49 1.50 -10.37
C TRP A 312 -2.38 1.07 -9.41
N TRP A 313 -2.75 0.55 -8.23
CA TRP A 313 -1.80 0.31 -7.15
C TRP A 313 -0.78 -0.81 -7.46
N PRO A 314 -1.11 -1.96 -8.08
CA PRO A 314 -0.11 -2.96 -8.43
C PRO A 314 0.96 -2.42 -9.38
N HIS A 315 0.58 -1.57 -10.32
CA HIS A 315 1.53 -0.93 -11.23
C HIS A 315 2.43 0.08 -10.51
N ASN A 316 1.91 0.81 -9.51
CA ASN A 316 2.73 1.67 -8.67
C ASN A 316 3.79 0.85 -7.91
N GLU A 317 3.42 -0.33 -7.40
CA GLU A 317 4.35 -1.19 -6.68
C GLU A 317 5.43 -1.79 -7.60
N ILE A 318 5.08 -2.14 -8.85
CA ILE A 318 6.09 -2.54 -9.85
C ILE A 318 7.11 -1.43 -10.08
N LEU A 319 6.67 -0.19 -10.26
CA LEU A 319 7.56 0.94 -10.50
C LEU A 319 8.55 1.17 -9.36
N ILE A 320 8.09 1.04 -8.11
CA ILE A 320 8.97 1.13 -6.95
C ILE A 320 9.94 -0.07 -6.91
N ALA A 321 9.41 -1.28 -6.94
CA ALA A 321 10.18 -2.50 -6.75
C ALA A 321 11.23 -2.71 -7.85
N SER A 322 10.87 -2.47 -9.13
CA SER A 322 11.80 -2.63 -10.25
C SER A 322 12.95 -1.63 -10.17
N LEU A 323 12.68 -0.37 -9.82
CA LEU A 323 13.74 0.63 -9.70
C LEU A 323 14.65 0.36 -8.49
N MET A 324 14.09 -0.14 -7.38
CA MET A 324 14.88 -0.61 -6.23
C MET A 324 15.76 -1.81 -6.59
N LEU A 325 15.20 -2.80 -7.30
CA LEU A 325 15.99 -3.96 -7.77
C LEU A 325 17.10 -3.54 -8.73
N TYR A 326 16.82 -2.62 -9.67
CA TYR A 326 17.86 -2.07 -10.52
C TYR A 326 19.00 -1.44 -9.71
N ARG A 327 18.66 -0.60 -8.74
CA ARG A 327 19.62 0.06 -7.85
C ARG A 327 20.47 -0.96 -7.07
N ASP A 328 19.82 -2.00 -6.52
CA ASP A 328 20.46 -2.94 -5.58
C ASP A 328 21.21 -4.07 -6.30
N THR A 329 20.88 -4.38 -7.58
CA THR A 329 21.50 -5.46 -8.38
C THR A 329 22.31 -4.98 -9.56
N GLY A 330 22.05 -3.79 -10.08
CA GLY A 330 22.65 -3.27 -11.33
C GLY A 330 22.15 -3.97 -12.60
N LYS A 331 21.12 -4.83 -12.54
CA LYS A 331 20.62 -5.58 -13.70
C LYS A 331 19.68 -4.72 -14.54
N GLU A 332 20.03 -4.48 -15.79
CA GLU A 332 19.25 -3.62 -16.74
C GLU A 332 17.82 -4.15 -16.97
N GLU A 333 17.56 -5.44 -16.83
CA GLU A 333 16.22 -6.02 -16.99
C GLU A 333 15.15 -5.38 -16.06
N TYR A 334 15.56 -4.89 -14.88
CA TYR A 334 14.62 -4.21 -13.96
C TYR A 334 14.36 -2.77 -14.40
N LEU A 335 15.34 -2.13 -15.02
CA LEU A 335 15.13 -0.82 -15.63
C LEU A 335 14.21 -0.94 -16.86
N ASP A 336 14.34 -2.02 -17.65
CA ASP A 336 13.44 -2.32 -18.77
C ASP A 336 12.01 -2.57 -18.29
N LYS A 337 11.83 -3.37 -17.23
CA LYS A 337 10.51 -3.60 -16.61
C LYS A 337 9.91 -2.32 -16.03
N PHE A 338 10.73 -1.45 -15.43
CA PHE A 338 10.31 -0.13 -14.98
C PHE A 338 9.75 0.71 -16.14
N TYR A 339 10.49 0.84 -17.23
CA TYR A 339 10.03 1.64 -18.37
C TYR A 339 8.83 1.04 -19.07
N MET A 340 8.80 -0.27 -19.26
CA MET A 340 7.65 -0.96 -19.84
C MET A 340 6.37 -0.68 -19.03
N THR A 341 6.47 -0.77 -17.70
CA THR A 341 5.33 -0.48 -16.81
C THR A 341 4.97 1.01 -16.82
N LEU A 342 5.96 1.90 -16.83
CA LEU A 342 5.72 3.34 -16.83
C LEU A 342 5.00 3.78 -18.13
N GLU A 343 5.47 3.31 -19.29
CA GLU A 343 4.86 3.59 -20.59
C GLU A 343 3.41 3.09 -20.65
N TYR A 344 3.15 1.89 -20.10
CA TYR A 344 1.78 1.40 -19.94
C TYR A 344 0.94 2.34 -19.07
N CYS A 345 1.44 2.72 -17.90
CA CYS A 345 0.70 3.59 -16.98
C CYS A 345 0.42 4.98 -17.57
N GLN A 346 1.38 5.56 -18.26
CA GLN A 346 1.22 6.84 -18.95
C GLN A 346 0.10 6.79 -19.99
N LYS A 347 -0.01 5.66 -20.69
CA LYS A 347 -0.99 5.47 -21.76
C LYS A 347 -2.42 5.27 -21.24
N VAL A 348 -2.60 4.51 -20.13
CA VAL A 348 -3.95 4.02 -19.75
C VAL A 348 -4.44 4.54 -18.40
N PHE A 349 -3.56 4.83 -17.43
CA PHE A 349 -3.97 5.30 -16.10
C PHE A 349 -3.96 6.81 -15.97
N SER A 350 -2.97 7.50 -16.52
CA SER A 350 -2.85 8.96 -16.40
C SER A 350 -3.98 9.67 -17.13
N ASP A 351 -4.59 10.68 -16.49
CA ASP A 351 -5.64 11.51 -17.09
C ASP A 351 -5.13 12.94 -17.26
N PRO A 352 -4.71 13.33 -18.47
CA PRO A 352 -4.15 14.65 -18.71
C PRO A 352 -5.16 15.81 -18.53
N VAL A 353 -6.47 15.50 -18.49
CA VAL A 353 -7.52 16.53 -18.39
C VAL A 353 -7.82 16.90 -16.95
N TYR A 354 -8.00 15.90 -16.08
CA TYR A 354 -8.45 16.13 -14.70
C TYR A 354 -7.37 15.88 -13.64
N GLY A 355 -6.23 15.29 -14.03
CA GLY A 355 -5.22 14.84 -13.08
C GLY A 355 -5.62 13.57 -12.34
N GLU A 356 -4.76 13.07 -11.45
CA GLU A 356 -4.89 11.78 -10.78
C GLU A 356 -5.09 10.61 -11.77
N TRP A 357 -4.72 9.42 -11.40
CA TRP A 357 -4.89 8.24 -12.23
C TRP A 357 -6.29 7.63 -12.06
N TYR A 358 -6.80 6.98 -13.12
CA TYR A 358 -7.93 6.07 -13.00
C TYR A 358 -7.59 4.96 -11.99
N GLY A 359 -8.57 4.50 -11.23
CA GLY A 359 -8.35 3.44 -10.24
C GLY A 359 -8.46 2.04 -10.84
N TYR A 360 -9.41 1.88 -11.75
CA TYR A 360 -9.86 0.57 -12.20
C TYR A 360 -10.03 0.59 -13.72
N LEU A 361 -9.31 -0.30 -14.39
CA LEU A 361 -9.41 -0.52 -15.82
C LEU A 361 -9.88 -1.94 -16.08
N ARG A 362 -10.57 -2.14 -17.18
CA ARG A 362 -10.83 -3.46 -17.74
C ARG A 362 -9.52 -4.09 -18.23
N ARG A 363 -9.54 -5.36 -18.58
CA ARG A 363 -8.36 -6.08 -19.08
C ARG A 363 -7.71 -5.39 -20.28
N ASP A 364 -8.53 -4.84 -21.19
CA ASP A 364 -8.09 -4.13 -22.40
C ASP A 364 -7.46 -2.73 -22.14
N GLY A 365 -7.38 -2.31 -20.88
CA GLY A 365 -6.83 -1.00 -20.49
C GLY A 365 -7.82 0.15 -20.50
N GLU A 366 -9.09 -0.09 -20.88
CA GLU A 366 -10.11 0.94 -20.87
C GLU A 366 -10.67 1.17 -19.44
N PRO A 367 -10.89 2.43 -19.02
CA PRO A 367 -11.49 2.70 -17.71
C PRO A 367 -12.87 2.08 -17.55
N THR A 368 -13.18 1.62 -16.34
CA THR A 368 -14.55 1.20 -16.00
C THR A 368 -15.51 2.38 -16.11
N MET A 369 -16.76 2.13 -16.48
CA MET A 369 -17.76 3.15 -16.68
C MET A 369 -18.90 3.07 -15.65
N PRO A 370 -19.21 4.19 -14.96
CA PRO A 370 -18.51 5.48 -14.97
C PRO A 370 -17.13 5.38 -14.30
N SER A 371 -16.16 6.11 -14.86
CA SER A 371 -14.81 6.09 -14.33
C SER A 371 -14.66 6.93 -13.06
N THR A 372 -13.79 6.47 -12.14
CA THR A 372 -13.56 7.12 -10.86
C THR A 372 -12.08 7.40 -10.64
N LYS A 373 -11.80 8.46 -9.87
CA LYS A 373 -10.45 8.80 -9.40
C LYS A 373 -10.18 8.28 -8.00
N GLY A 374 -11.23 8.00 -7.26
CA GLY A 374 -11.14 7.47 -5.91
C GLY A 374 -12.37 6.67 -5.52
N SER A 375 -12.22 5.91 -4.42
CA SER A 375 -13.26 5.03 -3.89
C SER A 375 -13.05 4.81 -2.38
N THR A 376 -13.83 3.93 -1.77
CA THR A 376 -13.58 3.46 -0.40
C THR A 376 -12.17 2.86 -0.23
N PHE A 377 -11.56 2.35 -1.32
CA PHE A 377 -10.25 1.69 -1.31
C PHE A 377 -9.15 2.46 -2.06
N LYS A 378 -9.49 3.50 -2.81
CA LYS A 378 -8.54 4.36 -3.51
C LYS A 378 -8.62 5.79 -3.00
N GLY A 379 -7.48 6.30 -2.54
CA GLY A 379 -7.26 7.66 -2.08
C GLY A 379 -5.82 8.09 -2.35
N PRO A 380 -5.39 9.25 -1.83
CA PRO A 380 -4.02 9.76 -2.02
C PRO A 380 -3.00 8.94 -1.21
N PHE A 381 -2.53 7.84 -1.77
CA PHE A 381 -1.54 6.99 -1.11
C PHE A 381 -0.58 6.31 -2.10
N HIS A 382 -0.99 5.24 -2.79
CA HIS A 382 -0.09 4.48 -3.67
C HIS A 382 0.54 5.36 -4.75
N LEU A 383 -0.27 6.15 -5.46
CA LEU A 383 0.23 6.99 -6.54
C LEU A 383 1.22 8.07 -6.03
N PRO A 384 0.87 8.95 -5.09
CA PRO A 384 1.83 9.96 -4.62
C PRO A 384 3.02 9.34 -3.86
N ARG A 385 2.86 8.19 -3.20
CA ARG A 385 3.97 7.42 -2.62
C ARG A 385 4.94 6.97 -3.70
N MET A 386 4.44 6.31 -4.75
CA MET A 386 5.25 5.85 -5.87
C MET A 386 5.96 7.03 -6.56
N LEU A 387 5.24 8.08 -6.91
CA LEU A 387 5.81 9.23 -7.61
C LEU A 387 6.94 9.88 -6.78
N SER A 388 6.74 10.05 -5.48
CA SER A 388 7.77 10.63 -4.61
C SER A 388 8.98 9.71 -4.40
N MET A 389 8.77 8.41 -4.22
CA MET A 389 9.88 7.45 -4.07
C MET A 389 10.69 7.31 -5.37
N VAL A 390 10.01 7.25 -6.52
CA VAL A 390 10.66 7.21 -7.83
C VAL A 390 11.42 8.51 -8.13
N ASP A 391 10.88 9.69 -7.80
CA ASP A 391 11.60 10.96 -7.93
C ASP A 391 12.93 10.95 -7.16
N VAL A 392 12.90 10.48 -5.90
CA VAL A 392 14.12 10.37 -5.08
C VAL A 392 15.12 9.40 -5.70
N MET A 393 14.67 8.18 -6.07
CA MET A 393 15.55 7.16 -6.66
C MET A 393 16.15 7.59 -8.00
N LEU A 394 15.36 8.23 -8.86
CA LEU A 394 15.87 8.80 -10.12
C LEU A 394 16.87 9.93 -9.85
N GLY A 395 16.63 10.75 -8.81
CA GLY A 395 17.59 11.76 -8.36
C GLY A 395 18.94 11.15 -7.99
N GLU A 396 18.91 10.10 -7.16
CA GLU A 396 20.14 9.35 -6.78
C GLU A 396 20.88 8.79 -8.01
N LEU A 397 20.14 8.22 -9.00
CA LEU A 397 20.73 7.65 -10.21
C LEU A 397 21.37 8.69 -11.14
N ILE A 398 20.86 9.93 -11.15
CA ILE A 398 21.43 11.03 -11.96
C ILE A 398 22.43 11.90 -11.18
N GLY A 399 22.67 11.60 -9.89
CA GLY A 399 23.62 12.32 -9.03
C GLY A 399 23.13 13.68 -8.52
N GLU A 400 21.82 13.84 -8.31
CA GLU A 400 21.16 15.05 -7.78
C GLU A 400 20.55 14.83 -6.39
#